data_c5d8039fd5808e34c68e3251908aa405
#
_entry.id   c5d8039fd5808e34c68e3251908aa405
#
_cell.length_a   1.000
_cell.length_b   1.000
_cell.length_c   1.000
_cell.angle_alpha   90.00
_cell.angle_beta   90.00
_cell.angle_gamma   90.00
#
_symmetry.space_group_name_H-M   'P 1'
#
loop_
_entity.id
_entity.type
_entity.pdbx_description
1 polymer ?
#
loop_
_entity_poly.entity_id
_entity_poly.type
_entity_poly.pdbx_seq_one_letter_code
_entity_poly.pdbx_strand_id
1 'polypeptide(L)'
;MGLLRVMTLGIASLLGACSSQMSKDECRTVDWRTVGYEDGVAGRPGDRIGEHRRACAEHGVTPDLNAYLEGRADGLKEYCQPHNGYRAGAGGRTYHDVCPADLAAAFEQAYDEGRALYVREQRVRDADEQIELRRQEIRRLEDRVAASALEVVDAKATPEQRTQAVLDTKQAAERIGRLKAEIADLEKERARYQAELEAYRKTAPVR
;
A
#
# COMPACT_ATOMS: atom_id res chain seq x y z
N MET A 1 5.36 -55.72 11.15
CA MET A 1 5.44 -55.13 9.82
C MET A 1 4.09 -54.52 9.49
N GLY A 2 3.98 -53.19 9.58
CA GLY A 2 2.77 -52.45 9.28
C GLY A 2 3.15 -51.06 8.88
N LEU A 3 3.15 -50.80 7.55
CA LEU A 3 3.45 -49.49 6.98
C LEU A 3 2.32 -48.50 7.25
N LEU A 4 2.61 -47.48 8.04
CA LEU A 4 1.70 -46.33 8.20
C LEU A 4 1.96 -45.37 7.04
N ARG A 5 1.03 -45.32 6.06
CA ARG A 5 1.02 -44.30 4.99
C ARG A 5 0.47 -43.01 5.56
N VAL A 6 1.33 -42.02 5.72
CA VAL A 6 0.93 -40.62 6.00
C VAL A 6 0.46 -39.99 4.71
N MET A 7 -0.83 -39.74 4.63
CA MET A 7 -1.50 -39.07 3.50
C MET A 7 -1.46 -37.57 3.77
N THR A 8 -0.50 -36.86 3.16
CA THR A 8 -0.41 -35.40 3.22
C THR A 8 -1.49 -34.79 2.32
N LEU A 9 -2.56 -34.26 2.92
CA LEU A 9 -3.55 -33.43 2.24
C LEU A 9 -2.88 -32.07 1.92
N GLY A 10 -2.57 -31.86 0.64
CA GLY A 10 -2.20 -30.56 0.13
C GLY A 10 -3.41 -29.65 0.08
N ILE A 11 -3.46 -28.64 0.95
CA ILE A 11 -4.44 -27.55 0.87
C ILE A 11 -3.95 -26.62 -0.25
N ALA A 12 -4.51 -26.80 -1.45
CA ALA A 12 -4.38 -25.85 -2.54
C ALA A 12 -5.19 -24.59 -2.16
N SER A 13 -4.52 -23.53 -1.69
CA SER A 13 -5.11 -22.21 -1.49
C SER A 13 -5.47 -21.63 -2.87
N LEU A 14 -6.72 -21.76 -3.28
CA LEU A 14 -7.30 -21.04 -4.40
C LEU A 14 -7.37 -19.55 -4.00
N LEU A 15 -6.33 -18.79 -4.31
CA LEU A 15 -6.40 -17.33 -4.41
C LEU A 15 -7.29 -17.01 -5.61
N GLY A 16 -8.60 -16.95 -5.37
CA GLY A 16 -9.55 -16.44 -6.34
C GLY A 16 -9.21 -14.97 -6.61
N ALA A 17 -8.55 -14.70 -7.73
CA ALA A 17 -8.53 -13.38 -8.31
C ALA A 17 -10.00 -13.01 -8.57
N CYS A 18 -10.56 -12.08 -7.79
CA CYS A 18 -11.81 -11.42 -8.13
C CYS A 18 -11.58 -10.55 -9.37
N SER A 19 -11.50 -11.19 -10.54
CA SER A 19 -11.79 -10.50 -11.79
C SER A 19 -13.29 -10.24 -11.76
N SER A 20 -13.69 -8.97 -11.78
CA SER A 20 -15.09 -8.56 -11.99
C SER A 20 -15.48 -8.87 -13.44
N GLN A 21 -15.63 -10.14 -13.74
CA GLN A 21 -16.05 -10.62 -15.03
C GLN A 21 -17.58 -10.53 -15.02
N MET A 22 -18.13 -9.65 -15.85
CA MET A 22 -19.58 -9.51 -16.00
C MET A 22 -20.16 -10.84 -16.54
N SER A 23 -21.19 -11.32 -15.90
CA SER A 23 -21.92 -12.51 -16.37
C SER A 23 -22.67 -12.21 -17.67
N LYS A 24 -23.11 -13.28 -18.36
CA LYS A 24 -23.89 -13.14 -19.61
C LYS A 24 -25.18 -12.34 -19.42
N ASP A 25 -25.86 -12.55 -18.30
CA ASP A 25 -27.12 -11.87 -18.01
C ASP A 25 -26.88 -10.39 -17.67
N GLU A 26 -25.83 -10.08 -16.89
CA GLU A 26 -25.40 -8.71 -16.66
C GLU A 26 -25.07 -8.00 -17.95
N CYS A 27 -24.26 -8.59 -18.84
CA CYS A 27 -23.92 -7.99 -20.13
C CYS A 27 -25.15 -7.68 -21.01
N ARG A 28 -26.24 -8.46 -20.89
CA ARG A 28 -27.47 -8.29 -21.69
C ARG A 28 -28.45 -7.28 -21.12
N THR A 29 -28.48 -7.16 -19.79
CA THR A 29 -29.53 -6.39 -19.11
C THR A 29 -29.03 -5.08 -18.51
N VAL A 30 -27.71 -4.91 -18.38
CA VAL A 30 -27.13 -3.70 -17.81
C VAL A 30 -27.43 -2.47 -18.65
N ASP A 31 -27.76 -1.37 -17.99
CA ASP A 31 -27.80 -0.05 -18.59
C ASP A 31 -26.39 0.50 -18.74
N TRP A 32 -25.87 0.55 -19.96
CA TRP A 32 -24.52 1.02 -20.26
C TRP A 32 -24.31 2.50 -19.89
N ARG A 33 -25.34 3.32 -19.87
CA ARG A 33 -25.24 4.69 -19.37
C ARG A 33 -24.94 4.70 -17.88
N THR A 34 -25.64 3.88 -17.09
CA THR A 34 -25.38 3.73 -15.67
C THR A 34 -23.95 3.24 -15.39
N VAL A 35 -23.47 2.20 -16.14
CA VAL A 35 -22.09 1.72 -16.01
C VAL A 35 -21.09 2.83 -16.32
N GLY A 36 -21.31 3.58 -17.37
CA GLY A 36 -20.46 4.72 -17.72
C GLY A 36 -20.45 5.79 -16.63
N TYR A 37 -21.62 6.11 -16.08
CA TYR A 37 -21.74 7.07 -14.99
C TYR A 37 -20.96 6.63 -13.73
N GLU A 38 -21.09 5.38 -13.33
CA GLU A 38 -20.35 4.83 -12.17
C GLU A 38 -18.83 4.86 -12.41
N ASP A 39 -18.37 4.50 -13.59
CA ASP A 39 -16.95 4.59 -13.97
C ASP A 39 -16.47 6.06 -13.98
N GLY A 40 -17.33 6.98 -14.42
CA GLY A 40 -17.08 8.42 -14.39
C GLY A 40 -16.94 8.96 -12.97
N VAL A 41 -17.91 8.69 -12.10
CA VAL A 41 -17.90 9.11 -10.68
C VAL A 41 -16.70 8.50 -9.93
N ALA A 42 -16.25 7.30 -10.31
CA ALA A 42 -15.06 6.66 -9.75
C ALA A 42 -13.74 7.20 -10.34
N GLY A 43 -13.77 8.07 -11.33
CA GLY A 43 -12.58 8.59 -12.02
C GLY A 43 -11.77 7.51 -12.73
N ARG A 44 -12.44 6.48 -13.26
CA ARG A 44 -11.78 5.37 -13.96
C ARG A 44 -11.16 5.84 -15.28
N PRO A 45 -10.01 5.23 -15.70
CA PRO A 45 -9.39 5.54 -16.99
C PRO A 45 -10.36 5.38 -18.16
N GLY A 46 -10.13 6.10 -19.27
CA GLY A 46 -11.02 6.10 -20.43
C GLY A 46 -11.06 4.77 -21.19
N ASP A 47 -10.06 3.91 -21.04
CA ASP A 47 -9.97 2.58 -21.64
C ASP A 47 -10.77 1.51 -20.88
N ARG A 48 -11.40 1.86 -19.76
CA ARG A 48 -12.22 0.95 -18.94
C ARG A 48 -13.34 0.28 -19.74
N ILE A 49 -13.95 0.98 -20.71
CA ILE A 49 -14.93 0.39 -21.64
C ILE A 49 -14.34 -0.79 -22.42
N GLY A 50 -13.04 -0.79 -22.69
CA GLY A 50 -12.35 -1.91 -23.34
C GLY A 50 -12.35 -3.19 -22.50
N GLU A 51 -12.32 -3.06 -21.17
CA GLU A 51 -12.45 -4.21 -20.27
C GLU A 51 -13.87 -4.76 -20.28
N HIS A 52 -14.88 -3.90 -20.21
CA HIS A 52 -16.30 -4.29 -20.33
C HIS A 52 -16.57 -4.97 -21.67
N ARG A 53 -16.01 -4.44 -22.77
CA ARG A 53 -16.15 -5.04 -24.11
C ARG A 53 -15.53 -6.43 -24.16
N ARG A 54 -14.35 -6.63 -23.60
CA ARG A 54 -13.72 -7.97 -23.57
C ARG A 54 -14.56 -8.96 -22.76
N ALA A 55 -15.02 -8.55 -21.57
CA ALA A 55 -15.84 -9.41 -20.73
C ALA A 55 -17.16 -9.84 -21.42
N CYS A 56 -17.85 -8.91 -22.07
CA CYS A 56 -19.13 -9.20 -22.73
C CYS A 56 -19.00 -9.87 -24.11
N ALA A 57 -17.84 -9.72 -24.79
CA ALA A 57 -17.60 -10.40 -26.08
C ALA A 57 -17.61 -11.92 -25.94
N GLU A 58 -17.15 -12.47 -24.80
CA GLU A 58 -17.24 -13.91 -24.53
C GLU A 58 -18.69 -14.44 -24.51
N HIS A 59 -19.64 -13.56 -24.27
CA HIS A 59 -21.09 -13.85 -24.26
C HIS A 59 -21.80 -13.42 -25.54
N GLY A 60 -21.07 -12.93 -26.54
CA GLY A 60 -21.61 -12.43 -27.80
C GLY A 60 -22.42 -11.13 -27.66
N VAL A 61 -22.13 -10.34 -26.60
CA VAL A 61 -22.80 -9.05 -26.32
C VAL A 61 -21.83 -7.91 -26.58
N THR A 62 -22.29 -6.88 -27.28
CA THR A 62 -21.54 -5.65 -27.54
C THR A 62 -22.13 -4.53 -26.67
N PRO A 63 -21.34 -3.91 -25.78
CA PRO A 63 -21.74 -2.74 -25.03
C PRO A 63 -22.18 -1.58 -25.91
N ASP A 64 -23.21 -0.84 -25.50
CA ASP A 64 -23.57 0.45 -26.11
C ASP A 64 -22.53 1.50 -25.74
N LEU A 65 -21.61 1.76 -26.66
CA LEU A 65 -20.54 2.73 -26.46
C LEU A 65 -21.06 4.16 -26.27
N ASN A 66 -22.08 4.56 -27.00
CA ASN A 66 -22.61 5.94 -26.92
C ASN A 66 -23.28 6.17 -25.57
N ALA A 67 -24.15 5.27 -25.15
CA ALA A 67 -24.78 5.32 -23.83
C ALA A 67 -23.72 5.35 -22.71
N TYR A 68 -22.69 4.49 -22.79
CA TYR A 68 -21.59 4.49 -21.82
C TYR A 68 -20.84 5.84 -21.77
N LEU A 69 -20.46 6.39 -22.94
CA LEU A 69 -19.71 7.65 -22.99
C LEU A 69 -20.54 8.83 -22.46
N GLU A 70 -21.84 8.88 -22.73
CA GLU A 70 -22.74 9.88 -22.16
C GLU A 70 -22.81 9.79 -20.64
N GLY A 71 -23.04 8.58 -20.12
CA GLY A 71 -23.06 8.37 -18.67
C GLY A 71 -21.74 8.73 -18.03
N ARG A 72 -20.62 8.31 -18.64
CA ARG A 72 -19.27 8.63 -18.13
C ARG A 72 -19.02 10.14 -18.10
N ALA A 73 -19.42 10.87 -19.11
CA ALA A 73 -19.28 12.33 -19.13
C ALA A 73 -20.06 12.99 -17.99
N ASP A 74 -21.26 12.51 -17.67
CA ASP A 74 -22.03 13.01 -16.53
C ASP A 74 -21.37 12.66 -15.19
N GLY A 75 -20.89 11.42 -15.01
CA GLY A 75 -20.18 11.01 -13.80
C GLY A 75 -18.87 11.76 -13.57
N LEU A 76 -18.13 12.09 -14.65
CA LEU A 76 -16.92 12.89 -14.54
C LEU A 76 -17.17 14.32 -14.05
N LYS A 77 -18.33 14.92 -14.32
CA LYS A 77 -18.66 16.24 -13.76
C LYS A 77 -18.73 16.20 -12.23
N GLU A 78 -19.19 15.09 -11.67
CA GLU A 78 -19.22 14.89 -10.22
C GLU A 78 -17.83 14.54 -9.66
N TYR A 79 -17.10 13.65 -10.32
CA TYR A 79 -15.75 13.28 -9.90
C TYR A 79 -14.80 14.49 -9.91
N CYS A 80 -14.84 15.30 -10.96
CA CYS A 80 -13.87 16.37 -11.23
C CYS A 80 -14.11 17.65 -10.42
N GLN A 81 -14.72 17.51 -9.24
CA GLN A 81 -14.84 18.62 -8.28
C GLN A 81 -13.55 18.79 -7.46
N PRO A 82 -13.15 20.03 -7.12
CA PRO A 82 -11.90 20.29 -6.39
C PRO A 82 -11.77 19.51 -5.08
N HIS A 83 -12.86 19.37 -4.31
CA HIS A 83 -12.85 18.61 -3.06
C HIS A 83 -12.55 17.13 -3.27
N ASN A 84 -12.96 16.54 -4.40
CA ASN A 84 -12.62 15.17 -4.77
C ASN A 84 -11.17 15.05 -5.22
N GLY A 85 -10.65 16.06 -5.94
CA GLY A 85 -9.23 16.16 -6.26
C GLY A 85 -8.37 16.13 -5.00
N TYR A 86 -8.65 17.02 -4.04
CA TYR A 86 -7.95 17.03 -2.77
C TYR A 86 -8.01 15.68 -2.04
N ARG A 87 -9.21 15.09 -1.93
CA ARG A 87 -9.37 13.78 -1.29
C ARG A 87 -8.63 12.66 -2.01
N ALA A 88 -8.58 12.70 -3.34
CA ALA A 88 -7.81 11.74 -4.12
C ALA A 88 -6.30 11.89 -3.85
N GLY A 89 -5.78 13.11 -3.89
CA GLY A 89 -4.39 13.42 -3.60
C GLY A 89 -4.00 13.08 -2.16
N ALA A 90 -4.77 13.51 -1.17
CA ALA A 90 -4.53 13.24 0.25
C ALA A 90 -4.64 11.75 0.60
N GLY A 91 -5.45 10.99 -0.14
CA GLY A 91 -5.51 9.53 -0.02
C GLY A 91 -4.42 8.77 -0.78
N GLY A 92 -3.50 9.46 -1.45
CA GLY A 92 -2.43 8.85 -2.24
C GLY A 92 -2.91 8.16 -3.52
N ARG A 93 -4.15 8.40 -3.95
CA ARG A 93 -4.72 7.79 -5.17
C ARG A 93 -4.11 8.41 -6.41
N THR A 94 -3.94 7.60 -7.47
CA THR A 94 -3.47 8.08 -8.77
C THR A 94 -4.61 8.81 -9.50
N TYR A 95 -4.30 9.95 -10.08
CA TYR A 95 -5.16 10.65 -11.03
C TYR A 95 -4.79 10.19 -12.45
N HIS A 96 -5.78 9.97 -13.29
CA HIS A 96 -5.64 9.40 -14.63
C HIS A 96 -5.95 10.41 -15.74
N ASP A 97 -5.84 11.70 -15.48
CA ASP A 97 -6.08 12.80 -16.43
C ASP A 97 -7.43 12.70 -17.15
N VAL A 98 -8.46 12.29 -16.39
CA VAL A 98 -9.78 11.99 -16.93
C VAL A 98 -10.72 13.19 -16.95
N CYS A 99 -10.37 14.28 -16.29
CA CYS A 99 -11.25 15.43 -16.14
C CYS A 99 -11.38 16.22 -17.46
N PRO A 100 -12.60 16.66 -17.82
CA PRO A 100 -12.81 17.58 -18.92
C PRO A 100 -12.02 18.87 -18.73
N ALA A 101 -11.61 19.51 -19.83
CA ALA A 101 -10.70 20.66 -19.82
C ALA A 101 -11.18 21.85 -18.97
N ASP A 102 -12.49 22.04 -18.88
CA ASP A 102 -13.12 23.10 -18.07
C ASP A 102 -13.10 22.82 -16.56
N LEU A 103 -12.95 21.56 -16.14
CA LEU A 103 -12.89 21.13 -14.74
C LEU A 103 -11.48 20.71 -14.30
N ALA A 104 -10.61 20.34 -15.24
CA ALA A 104 -9.30 19.75 -14.97
C ALA A 104 -8.42 20.63 -14.09
N ALA A 105 -8.26 21.93 -14.43
CA ALA A 105 -7.34 22.82 -13.73
C ALA A 105 -7.66 22.96 -12.23
N ALA A 106 -8.94 23.12 -11.87
CA ALA A 106 -9.37 23.26 -10.48
C ALA A 106 -9.24 21.94 -9.70
N PHE A 107 -9.51 20.80 -10.36
CA PHE A 107 -9.33 19.48 -9.78
C PHE A 107 -7.86 19.19 -9.52
N GLU A 108 -6.99 19.41 -10.52
CA GLU A 108 -5.54 19.14 -10.46
C GLU A 108 -4.86 19.97 -9.39
N GLN A 109 -5.18 21.28 -9.32
CA GLN A 109 -4.67 22.12 -8.24
C GLN A 109 -4.99 21.53 -6.86
N ALA A 110 -6.24 21.14 -6.66
CA ALA A 110 -6.66 20.57 -5.39
C ALA A 110 -6.04 19.18 -5.14
N TYR A 111 -5.87 18.37 -6.20
CA TYR A 111 -5.18 17.10 -6.14
C TYR A 111 -3.72 17.27 -5.70
N ASP A 112 -3.00 18.22 -6.26
CA ASP A 112 -1.61 18.51 -5.91
C ASP A 112 -1.46 18.97 -4.46
N GLU A 113 -2.40 19.80 -3.96
CA GLU A 113 -2.47 20.19 -2.55
C GLU A 113 -2.66 18.96 -1.64
N GLY A 114 -3.57 18.06 -2.00
CA GLY A 114 -3.77 16.80 -1.29
C GLY A 114 -2.54 15.89 -1.34
N ARG A 115 -1.91 15.77 -2.52
CA ARG A 115 -0.66 14.99 -2.70
C ARG A 115 0.48 15.54 -1.84
N ALA A 116 0.58 16.85 -1.72
CA ALA A 116 1.57 17.49 -0.86
C ALA A 116 1.38 17.13 0.63
N LEU A 117 0.14 16.99 1.09
CA LEU A 117 -0.17 16.47 2.42
C LEU A 117 0.24 15.00 2.55
N TYR A 118 -0.22 14.16 1.62
CA TYR A 118 0.06 12.72 1.62
C TYR A 118 1.57 12.41 1.69
N VAL A 119 2.38 13.08 0.85
CA VAL A 119 3.84 12.87 0.83
C VAL A 119 4.49 13.21 2.17
N ARG A 120 4.04 14.27 2.84
CA ARG A 120 4.56 14.65 4.17
C ARG A 120 4.17 13.62 5.23
N GLU A 121 2.94 13.14 5.20
CA GLU A 121 2.48 12.10 6.11
C GLU A 121 3.22 10.77 5.88
N GLN A 122 3.49 10.43 4.61
CA GLN A 122 4.27 9.24 4.29
C GLN A 122 5.68 9.32 4.87
N ARG A 123 6.38 10.45 4.73
CA ARG A 123 7.74 10.61 5.29
C ARG A 123 7.78 10.36 6.80
N VAL A 124 6.76 10.82 7.52
CA VAL A 124 6.66 10.55 8.97
C VAL A 124 6.45 9.06 9.23
N ARG A 125 5.49 8.43 8.52
CA ARG A 125 5.22 6.98 8.65
C ARG A 125 6.44 6.13 8.31
N ASP A 126 7.13 6.45 7.22
CA ASP A 126 8.32 5.71 6.77
C ASP A 126 9.44 5.79 7.82
N ALA A 127 9.65 6.97 8.43
CA ALA A 127 10.61 7.13 9.51
C ALA A 127 10.22 6.31 10.75
N ASP A 128 8.94 6.33 11.15
CA ASP A 128 8.43 5.51 12.25
C ASP A 128 8.61 4.01 12.00
N GLU A 129 8.30 3.54 10.79
CA GLU A 129 8.51 2.15 10.39
C GLU A 129 9.99 1.76 10.45
N GLN A 130 10.87 2.60 9.94
CA GLN A 130 12.32 2.35 9.98
C GLN A 130 12.84 2.28 11.42
N ILE A 131 12.38 3.14 12.32
CA ILE A 131 12.73 3.10 13.74
C ILE A 131 12.26 1.78 14.36
N GLU A 132 11.02 1.36 14.12
CA GLU A 132 10.49 0.13 14.68
C GLU A 132 11.21 -1.12 14.16
N LEU A 133 11.58 -1.16 12.88
CA LEU A 133 12.39 -2.25 12.31
C LEU A 133 13.76 -2.38 13.03
N ARG A 134 14.45 -1.25 13.32
CA ARG A 134 15.72 -1.28 14.09
C ARG A 134 15.51 -1.74 15.51
N ARG A 135 14.44 -1.29 16.16
CA ARG A 135 14.08 -1.75 17.51
C ARG A 135 13.81 -3.26 17.56
N GLN A 136 13.13 -3.81 16.54
CA GLN A 136 12.90 -5.25 16.43
C GLN A 136 14.22 -6.01 16.25
N GLU A 137 15.13 -5.50 15.43
CA GLU A 137 16.46 -6.11 15.25
C GLU A 137 17.26 -6.09 16.57
N ILE A 138 17.22 -4.98 17.31
CA ILE A 138 17.85 -4.89 18.63
C ILE A 138 17.31 -5.97 19.57
N ARG A 139 15.98 -6.10 19.71
CA ARG A 139 15.38 -7.15 20.56
C ARG A 139 15.87 -8.55 20.18
N ARG A 140 15.92 -8.89 18.89
CA ARG A 140 16.45 -10.19 18.43
C ARG A 140 17.92 -10.39 18.77
N LEU A 141 18.74 -9.33 18.72
CA LEU A 141 20.14 -9.39 19.09
C LEU A 141 20.32 -9.52 20.60
N GLU A 142 19.50 -8.85 21.40
CA GLU A 142 19.49 -8.97 22.87
C GLU A 142 19.11 -10.39 23.30
N ASP A 143 18.09 -11.02 22.66
CA ASP A 143 17.75 -12.42 22.90
C ASP A 143 18.93 -13.36 22.55
N ARG A 144 19.64 -13.08 21.46
CA ARG A 144 20.83 -13.85 21.05
C ARG A 144 21.97 -13.69 22.07
N VAL A 145 22.20 -12.47 22.56
CA VAL A 145 23.20 -12.22 23.63
C VAL A 145 22.85 -13.01 24.87
N ALA A 146 21.57 -13.03 25.27
CA ALA A 146 21.14 -13.80 26.44
C ALA A 146 21.35 -15.32 26.24
N ALA A 147 21.04 -15.85 25.05
CA ALA A 147 21.27 -17.25 24.73
C ALA A 147 22.77 -17.60 24.75
N SER A 148 23.63 -16.77 24.14
CA SER A 148 25.08 -16.97 24.13
C SER A 148 25.67 -16.89 25.57
N ALA A 149 25.15 -16.02 26.42
CA ALA A 149 25.60 -15.95 27.82
C ALA A 149 25.30 -17.23 28.59
N LEU A 150 24.15 -17.87 28.34
CA LEU A 150 23.82 -19.18 28.94
C LEU A 150 24.78 -20.27 28.44
N GLU A 151 25.16 -20.26 27.17
CA GLU A 151 26.09 -21.22 26.59
C GLU A 151 27.49 -21.11 27.20
N VAL A 152 27.96 -19.90 27.47
CA VAL A 152 29.26 -19.66 28.13
C VAL A 152 29.33 -20.34 29.50
N VAL A 153 28.25 -20.35 30.28
CA VAL A 153 28.21 -20.91 31.64
C VAL A 153 27.74 -22.36 31.68
N ASP A 154 27.32 -22.95 30.58
CA ASP A 154 26.91 -24.36 30.54
C ASP A 154 28.10 -25.27 30.80
N ALA A 155 27.98 -26.13 31.83
CA ALA A 155 29.01 -27.08 32.19
C ALA A 155 29.31 -28.12 31.10
N LYS A 156 28.39 -28.34 30.15
CA LYS A 156 28.52 -29.28 29.03
C LYS A 156 29.07 -28.65 27.77
N ALA A 157 29.19 -27.34 27.69
CA ALA A 157 29.73 -26.64 26.53
C ALA A 157 31.23 -26.87 26.38
N THR A 158 31.68 -27.11 25.14
CA THR A 158 33.11 -27.26 24.82
C THR A 158 33.81 -25.88 24.88
N PRO A 159 35.16 -25.84 25.02
CA PRO A 159 35.90 -24.58 24.95
C PRO A 159 35.65 -23.81 23.66
N GLU A 160 35.50 -24.49 22.54
CA GLU A 160 35.21 -23.89 21.21
C GLU A 160 33.84 -23.24 21.21
N GLN A 161 32.81 -23.92 21.74
CA GLN A 161 31.44 -23.37 21.84
C GLN A 161 31.43 -22.11 22.71
N ARG A 162 32.06 -22.11 23.86
CA ARG A 162 32.18 -20.94 24.73
C ARG A 162 32.91 -19.79 24.05
N THR A 163 33.98 -20.07 23.30
CA THR A 163 34.71 -19.05 22.55
C THR A 163 33.82 -18.43 21.49
N GLN A 164 33.07 -19.25 20.75
CA GLN A 164 32.13 -18.79 19.73
C GLN A 164 31.00 -17.92 20.36
N ALA A 165 30.43 -18.35 21.46
CA ALA A 165 29.41 -17.61 22.18
C ALA A 165 29.88 -16.21 22.63
N VAL A 166 31.15 -16.09 23.08
CA VAL A 166 31.76 -14.80 23.41
C VAL A 166 31.91 -13.91 22.17
N LEU A 167 32.36 -14.49 21.03
CA LEU A 167 32.49 -13.74 19.76
C LEU A 167 31.13 -13.26 19.26
N ASP A 168 30.10 -14.11 19.31
CA ASP A 168 28.74 -13.78 18.90
C ASP A 168 28.15 -12.67 19.78
N THR A 169 28.37 -12.73 21.09
CA THR A 169 27.98 -11.66 22.02
C THR A 169 28.62 -10.32 21.67
N LYS A 170 29.92 -10.33 21.37
CA LYS A 170 30.65 -9.12 20.96
C LYS A 170 30.06 -8.52 19.67
N GLN A 171 29.88 -9.35 18.63
CA GLN A 171 29.33 -8.90 17.35
C GLN A 171 27.92 -8.36 17.51
N ALA A 172 27.07 -9.03 18.30
CA ALA A 172 25.71 -8.57 18.59
C ALA A 172 25.72 -7.21 19.32
N ALA A 173 26.58 -7.06 20.34
CA ALA A 173 26.70 -5.79 21.07
C ALA A 173 27.15 -4.62 20.18
N GLU A 174 28.13 -4.86 19.28
CA GLU A 174 28.56 -3.85 18.30
C GLU A 174 27.44 -3.48 17.32
N ARG A 175 26.66 -4.46 16.85
CA ARG A 175 25.52 -4.21 15.97
C ARG A 175 24.41 -3.44 16.69
N ILE A 176 24.09 -3.78 17.95
CA ILE A 176 23.14 -3.04 18.78
C ILE A 176 23.59 -1.58 18.93
N GLY A 177 24.88 -1.33 19.16
CA GLY A 177 25.41 0.03 19.26
C GLY A 177 25.19 0.84 17.97
N ARG A 178 25.45 0.25 16.80
CA ARG A 178 25.17 0.89 15.50
C ARG A 178 23.68 1.17 15.31
N LEU A 179 22.82 0.19 15.59
CA LEU A 179 21.36 0.36 15.45
C LEU A 179 20.80 1.47 16.36
N LYS A 180 21.32 1.60 17.58
CA LYS A 180 20.93 2.70 18.48
C LYS A 180 21.33 4.07 17.92
N ALA A 181 22.47 4.18 17.28
CA ALA A 181 22.89 5.41 16.60
C ALA A 181 21.99 5.71 15.38
N GLU A 182 21.70 4.69 14.55
CA GLU A 182 20.76 4.82 13.41
C GLU A 182 19.38 5.30 13.88
N ILE A 183 18.85 4.74 15.00
CA ILE A 183 17.56 5.17 15.57
C ILE A 183 17.60 6.64 15.99
N ALA A 184 18.67 7.07 16.66
CA ALA A 184 18.78 8.47 17.09
C ALA A 184 18.77 9.47 15.92
N ASP A 185 19.35 9.10 14.78
CA ASP A 185 19.34 9.93 13.57
C ASP A 185 17.97 9.90 12.89
N LEU A 186 17.33 8.73 12.81
CA LEU A 186 15.95 8.61 12.28
C LEU A 186 14.95 9.38 13.15
N GLU A 187 15.10 9.41 14.47
CA GLU A 187 14.23 10.19 15.37
C GLU A 187 14.35 11.70 15.13
N LYS A 188 15.55 12.20 14.86
CA LYS A 188 15.75 13.61 14.46
C LYS A 188 15.10 13.90 13.11
N GLU A 189 15.26 13.00 12.15
CA GLU A 189 14.66 13.13 10.81
C GLU A 189 13.14 13.10 10.89
N ARG A 190 12.56 12.18 11.65
CA ARG A 190 11.12 12.11 11.93
C ARG A 190 10.59 13.41 12.54
N ALA A 191 11.30 13.96 13.53
CA ALA A 191 10.90 15.21 14.17
C ALA A 191 10.88 16.39 13.17
N ARG A 192 11.84 16.44 12.24
CA ARG A 192 11.86 17.42 11.15
C ARG A 192 10.65 17.24 10.23
N TYR A 193 10.37 16.01 9.77
CA TYR A 193 9.22 15.73 8.90
C TYR A 193 7.89 16.06 9.60
N GLN A 194 7.79 15.79 10.89
CA GLN A 194 6.60 16.14 11.67
C GLN A 194 6.40 17.66 11.75
N ALA A 195 7.47 18.43 11.96
CA ALA A 195 7.39 19.89 11.94
C ALA A 195 6.99 20.44 10.56
N GLU A 196 7.53 19.87 9.47
CA GLU A 196 7.13 20.22 8.08
C GLU A 196 5.66 19.91 7.81
N LEU A 197 5.15 18.77 8.29
CA LEU A 197 3.76 18.37 8.18
C LEU A 197 2.83 19.33 8.95
N GLU A 198 3.18 19.66 10.18
CA GLU A 198 2.40 20.60 11.01
C GLU A 198 2.37 22.00 10.40
N ALA A 199 3.51 22.48 9.89
CA ALA A 199 3.58 23.77 9.19
C ALA A 199 2.67 23.77 7.97
N TYR A 200 2.70 22.71 7.16
CA TYR A 200 1.83 22.57 6.00
C TYR A 200 0.34 22.58 6.39
N ARG A 201 -0.06 21.81 7.41
CA ARG A 201 -1.44 21.75 7.90
C ARG A 201 -1.99 23.09 8.36
N LYS A 202 -1.13 23.97 8.90
CA LYS A 202 -1.53 25.33 9.33
C LYS A 202 -1.75 26.29 8.16
N THR A 203 -1.09 26.06 7.03
CA THR A 203 -1.14 26.93 5.85
C THR A 203 -2.02 26.36 4.72
N ALA A 204 -2.33 25.06 4.77
CA ALA A 204 -3.16 24.42 3.77
C ALA A 204 -4.60 25.00 3.81
N PRO A 205 -5.21 25.25 2.64
CA PRO A 205 -6.59 25.70 2.59
C PRO A 205 -7.51 24.64 3.21
N VAL A 206 -8.44 25.09 4.06
CA VAL A 206 -9.50 24.21 4.60
C VAL A 206 -10.45 23.88 3.46
N ARG A 207 -10.49 22.63 3.01
CA ARG A 207 -11.36 22.14 1.92
C ARG A 207 -12.22 20.97 2.39
#